data_0d2c86130bc1d8d5978deb4346c8ef17
#
_entry.id   0d2c86130bc1d8d5978deb4346c8ef17
#
_cell.length_a   1.000
_cell.length_b   1.000
_cell.length_c   1.000
_cell.angle_alpha   90.00
_cell.angle_beta   90.00
_cell.angle_gamma   90.00
#
_symmetry.space_group_name_H-M   'P 1'
#
loop_
_entity.id
_entity.type
_entity.pdbx_description
1 polymer ?
#
loop_
_entity_poly.entity_id
_entity_poly.type
_entity_poly.pdbx_seq_one_letter_code
_entity_poly.pdbx_strand_id
1 'polypeptide(L)'
;MTFARRGARTATVAKIGRDVRGEEMLRTLAKEGVVTRFIAKDPFRMSAYSVVILTPSGERAILTYRGAEKELAARDFPKSRLYARWFYLTHLSGKSAALFGTILRHAKAVGARVAVNPGKTQLRMPRHRLQPLLKLIDVFILNREEASYLTKVPYAREDAIFQKLDSWVPGIVAVTDGPGGVTVSDGSTRWSAGILKEKRHVDRTGAGDAFGSGFVTGLLERPGNIPYAIQLGSANATSVVEHIGAQEGILGKRDSILRWGRLRIREKRVSA
;
A
#
# COMPACT_ATOMS: atom_id res chain seq x y z
N MET A 1 5.77 6.84 -5.83
CA MET A 1 7.19 6.74 -6.26
C MET A 1 7.51 5.37 -6.86
N THR A 2 7.29 4.24 -6.17
CA THR A 2 7.64 2.89 -6.68
C THR A 2 7.16 2.66 -8.13
N PHE A 3 5.89 2.90 -8.42
CA PHE A 3 5.34 2.73 -9.77
C PHE A 3 6.07 3.57 -10.82
N ALA A 4 6.38 4.85 -10.51
CA ALA A 4 7.06 5.76 -11.42
C ALA A 4 8.52 5.34 -11.65
N ARG A 5 9.30 5.05 -10.58
CA ARG A 5 10.68 4.57 -10.68
C ARG A 5 10.79 3.25 -11.45
N ARG A 6 9.73 2.43 -11.42
CA ARG A 6 9.62 1.18 -12.19
C ARG A 6 9.08 1.39 -13.62
N GLY A 7 8.86 2.66 -14.02
CA GLY A 7 8.51 3.02 -15.40
C GLY A 7 7.03 3.06 -15.71
N ALA A 8 6.14 2.94 -14.71
CA ALA A 8 4.71 3.12 -14.93
C ALA A 8 4.35 4.62 -14.99
N ARG A 9 3.50 5.02 -15.94
CA ARG A 9 2.91 6.37 -15.96
C ARG A 9 2.00 6.52 -14.75
N THR A 10 2.41 7.34 -13.80
CA THR A 10 1.78 7.44 -12.48
C THR A 10 1.22 8.83 -12.23
N ALA A 11 0.02 8.92 -11.68
CA ALA A 11 -0.57 10.16 -11.18
C ALA A 11 -0.96 9.99 -9.71
N THR A 12 -0.93 11.07 -8.95
CA THR A 12 -1.37 11.10 -7.55
C THR A 12 -2.59 12.00 -7.39
N VAL A 13 -3.62 11.47 -6.72
CA VAL A 13 -4.76 12.23 -6.21
C VAL A 13 -4.58 12.35 -4.70
N ALA A 14 -4.42 13.57 -4.22
CA ALA A 14 -4.20 13.88 -2.81
C ALA A 14 -4.65 15.31 -2.51
N LYS A 15 -4.55 15.71 -1.25
CA LYS A 15 -4.74 17.10 -0.84
C LYS A 15 -3.62 17.52 0.09
N ILE A 16 -3.01 18.67 -0.21
CA ILE A 16 -1.93 19.30 0.53
C ILE A 16 -2.32 20.70 0.96
N GLY A 17 -1.58 21.31 1.87
CA GLY A 17 -1.72 22.72 2.22
C GLY A 17 -1.06 23.63 1.20
N ARG A 18 -1.37 24.94 1.30
CA ARG A 18 -0.65 26.01 0.58
C ARG A 18 0.54 26.47 1.43
N ASP A 19 1.50 25.58 1.65
CA ASP A 19 2.66 25.83 2.47
C ASP A 19 3.94 25.27 1.83
N VAL A 20 5.09 25.58 2.42
CA VAL A 20 6.42 25.16 1.92
C VAL A 20 6.51 23.65 1.80
N ARG A 21 5.95 22.89 2.77
CA ARG A 21 5.95 21.42 2.74
C ARG A 21 5.14 20.88 1.57
N GLY A 22 3.98 21.48 1.29
CA GLY A 22 3.16 21.11 0.14
C GLY A 22 3.87 21.33 -1.18
N GLU A 23 4.56 22.47 -1.34
CA GLU A 23 5.35 22.75 -2.54
C GLU A 23 6.55 21.82 -2.68
N GLU A 24 7.19 21.43 -1.57
CA GLU A 24 8.28 20.47 -1.56
C GLU A 24 7.79 19.06 -1.97
N MET A 25 6.63 18.61 -1.44
CA MET A 25 6.00 17.36 -1.86
C MET A 25 5.71 17.34 -3.36
N LEU A 26 5.18 18.43 -3.93
CA LEU A 26 4.92 18.55 -5.36
C LEU A 26 6.21 18.46 -6.18
N ARG A 27 7.25 19.19 -5.77
CA ARG A 27 8.55 19.14 -6.44
C ARG A 27 9.16 17.75 -6.41
N THR A 28 9.12 17.09 -5.26
CA THR A 28 9.64 15.73 -5.10
C THR A 28 8.90 14.75 -5.99
N LEU A 29 7.56 14.78 -6.00
CA LEU A 29 6.76 13.91 -6.87
C LEU A 29 6.99 14.19 -8.35
N ALA A 30 7.10 15.45 -8.75
CA ALA A 30 7.38 15.84 -10.13
C ALA A 30 8.76 15.36 -10.58
N LYS A 31 9.80 15.49 -9.73
CA LYS A 31 11.16 14.97 -9.97
C LYS A 31 11.15 13.44 -10.20
N GLU A 32 10.26 12.72 -9.52
CA GLU A 32 10.06 11.28 -9.70
C GLU A 32 9.17 10.93 -10.92
N GLY A 33 8.80 11.90 -11.74
CA GLY A 33 7.96 11.70 -12.92
C GLY A 33 6.48 11.41 -12.63
N VAL A 34 6.02 11.71 -11.40
CA VAL A 34 4.61 11.54 -11.00
C VAL A 34 3.80 12.77 -11.42
N VAL A 35 2.69 12.54 -12.11
CA VAL A 35 1.75 13.60 -12.50
C VAL A 35 1.03 14.14 -11.25
N THR A 36 1.24 15.43 -10.96
CA THR A 36 0.76 16.10 -9.73
C THR A 36 -0.48 16.98 -9.94
N ARG A 37 -0.95 17.15 -11.17
CA ARG A 37 -2.10 18.04 -11.51
C ARG A 37 -3.43 17.69 -10.84
N PHE A 38 -3.52 16.50 -10.23
CA PHE A 38 -4.70 16.05 -9.49
C PHE A 38 -4.52 16.17 -7.97
N ILE A 39 -3.45 16.84 -7.52
CA ILE A 39 -3.26 17.17 -6.11
C ILE A 39 -3.94 18.51 -5.84
N ALA A 40 -4.97 18.48 -5.00
CA ALA A 40 -5.69 19.68 -4.57
C ALA A 40 -4.90 20.43 -3.49
N LYS A 41 -5.02 21.76 -3.47
CA LYS A 41 -4.43 22.62 -2.44
C LYS A 41 -5.52 23.15 -1.51
N ASP A 42 -5.37 22.91 -0.22
CA ASP A 42 -6.24 23.45 0.82
C ASP A 42 -5.76 24.86 1.19
N PRO A 43 -6.65 25.88 1.18
CA PRO A 43 -6.25 27.26 1.50
C PRO A 43 -6.10 27.52 3.01
N PHE A 44 -6.66 26.66 3.87
CA PHE A 44 -6.77 26.90 5.30
C PHE A 44 -5.95 25.95 6.17
N ARG A 45 -5.59 24.78 5.66
CA ARG A 45 -4.89 23.74 6.42
C ARG A 45 -3.51 23.50 5.86
N MET A 46 -2.55 23.32 6.74
CA MET A 46 -1.19 22.93 6.37
C MET A 46 -1.15 21.50 5.84
N SER A 47 -0.11 21.20 5.08
CA SER A 47 0.22 19.86 4.64
C SER A 47 0.46 18.92 5.83
N ALA A 48 0.10 17.64 5.67
CA ALA A 48 0.38 16.62 6.67
C ALA A 48 1.88 16.46 6.90
N TYR A 49 2.27 16.22 8.16
CA TYR A 49 3.64 15.87 8.53
C TYR A 49 3.66 15.03 9.78
N SER A 50 4.77 14.32 9.97
CA SER A 50 5.02 13.57 11.19
C SER A 50 6.40 13.93 11.75
N VAL A 51 6.48 14.02 13.06
CA VAL A 51 7.75 14.11 13.79
C VAL A 51 8.00 12.73 14.38
N VAL A 52 9.11 12.12 14.00
CA VAL A 52 9.54 10.82 14.52
C VAL A 52 10.62 11.07 15.56
N ILE A 53 10.34 10.73 16.80
CA ILE A 53 11.27 10.82 17.94
C ILE A 53 11.85 9.43 18.13
N LEU A 54 13.16 9.32 17.97
CA LEU A 54 13.90 8.08 18.17
C LEU A 54 14.53 8.11 19.56
N THR A 55 14.42 7.02 20.30
CA THR A 55 15.12 6.82 21.56
C THR A 55 16.45 6.09 21.33
N PRO A 56 17.43 6.23 22.24
CA PRO A 56 18.68 5.45 22.16
C PRO A 56 18.46 3.94 22.17
N SER A 57 17.34 3.45 22.75
CA SER A 57 16.94 2.04 22.75
C SER A 57 16.37 1.54 21.41
N GLY A 58 16.21 2.44 20.41
CA GLY A 58 15.61 2.09 19.12
C GLY A 58 14.08 2.13 19.10
N GLU A 59 13.43 2.47 20.23
CA GLU A 59 12.00 2.74 20.27
C GLU A 59 11.68 4.07 19.58
N ARG A 60 10.48 4.20 19.04
CA ARG A 60 10.05 5.42 18.36
C ARG A 60 8.66 5.86 18.78
N ALA A 61 8.51 7.16 18.98
CA ALA A 61 7.24 7.83 19.07
C ALA A 61 6.99 8.63 17.78
N ILE A 62 5.76 8.58 17.25
CA ILE A 62 5.40 9.30 16.04
C ILE A 62 4.26 10.26 16.37
N LEU A 63 4.55 11.56 16.26
CA LEU A 63 3.56 12.62 16.38
C LEU A 63 3.11 13.03 14.98
N THR A 64 1.86 12.77 14.63
CA THR A 64 1.34 13.02 13.28
C THR A 64 0.32 14.15 13.28
N TYR A 65 0.61 15.19 12.51
CA TYR A 65 -0.38 16.18 12.09
C TYR A 65 -0.90 15.83 10.70
N ARG A 66 -2.18 15.52 10.61
CA ARG A 66 -2.77 15.03 9.36
C ARG A 66 -3.23 16.12 8.39
N GLY A 67 -3.44 17.33 8.87
CA GLY A 67 -3.65 18.53 8.06
C GLY A 67 -4.67 18.40 6.92
N ALA A 68 -4.29 18.90 5.76
CA ALA A 68 -5.12 18.96 4.56
C ALA A 68 -5.51 17.59 4.00
N GLU A 69 -4.75 16.52 4.26
CA GLU A 69 -5.04 15.18 3.74
C GLU A 69 -6.43 14.67 4.15
N LYS A 70 -6.89 15.06 5.35
CA LYS A 70 -8.22 14.69 5.86
C LYS A 70 -9.38 15.35 5.14
N GLU A 71 -9.11 16.37 4.36
CA GLU A 71 -10.09 17.25 3.73
C GLU A 71 -10.27 16.96 2.23
N LEU A 72 -9.65 15.91 1.69
CA LEU A 72 -9.91 15.49 0.32
C LEU A 72 -11.40 15.15 0.17
N ALA A 73 -12.09 15.86 -0.70
CA ALA A 73 -13.53 15.75 -0.87
C ALA A 73 -13.90 15.33 -2.30
N ALA A 74 -15.18 15.05 -2.56
CA ALA A 74 -15.64 14.61 -3.88
C ALA A 74 -15.29 15.60 -5.01
N ARG A 75 -15.29 16.90 -4.74
CA ARG A 75 -14.88 17.93 -5.69
C ARG A 75 -13.40 17.87 -6.08
N ASP A 76 -12.56 17.32 -5.19
CA ASP A 76 -11.12 17.18 -5.40
C ASP A 76 -10.78 15.87 -6.15
N PHE A 77 -11.78 15.01 -6.39
CA PHE A 77 -11.63 13.75 -7.10
C PHE A 77 -12.24 13.85 -8.52
N PRO A 78 -11.48 14.23 -9.54
CA PRO A 78 -11.98 14.54 -10.89
C PRO A 78 -12.28 13.26 -11.69
N LYS A 79 -13.39 12.58 -11.39
CA LYS A 79 -13.80 11.30 -11.99
C LYS A 79 -13.70 11.28 -13.52
N SER A 80 -14.19 12.33 -14.19
CA SER A 80 -14.19 12.42 -15.65
C SER A 80 -12.80 12.49 -16.29
N ARG A 81 -11.73 12.65 -15.49
CA ARG A 81 -10.35 12.81 -15.94
C ARG A 81 -9.42 11.70 -15.42
N LEU A 82 -9.94 10.78 -14.59
CA LEU A 82 -9.17 9.71 -13.96
C LEU A 82 -9.45 8.38 -14.64
N TYR A 83 -8.61 8.05 -15.61
CA TYR A 83 -8.59 6.76 -16.30
C TYR A 83 -7.22 6.12 -16.09
N ALA A 84 -7.19 4.90 -15.56
CA ALA A 84 -5.96 4.16 -15.33
C ALA A 84 -6.20 2.67 -15.42
N ARG A 85 -5.17 1.87 -15.67
CA ARG A 85 -5.25 0.41 -15.59
C ARG A 85 -5.36 -0.08 -14.16
N TRP A 86 -4.77 0.68 -13.20
CA TRP A 86 -4.75 0.37 -11.79
C TRP A 86 -5.00 1.61 -10.93
N PHE A 87 -5.79 1.45 -9.89
CA PHE A 87 -5.88 2.37 -8.77
C PHE A 87 -5.23 1.73 -7.55
N TYR A 88 -4.29 2.42 -6.93
CA TYR A 88 -3.66 2.02 -5.68
C TYR A 88 -4.12 2.97 -4.58
N LEU A 89 -4.90 2.46 -3.65
CA LEU A 89 -5.45 3.22 -2.54
C LEU A 89 -4.68 2.90 -1.26
N THR A 90 -4.15 3.93 -0.65
CA THR A 90 -3.65 3.88 0.73
C THR A 90 -4.74 4.32 1.70
N HIS A 91 -4.39 4.48 2.98
CA HIS A 91 -5.36 4.90 3.97
C HIS A 91 -5.99 6.26 3.65
N LEU A 92 -7.28 6.40 3.95
CA LEU A 92 -8.03 7.65 3.88
C LEU A 92 -8.60 7.93 5.27
N SER A 93 -8.46 9.19 5.75
CA SER A 93 -8.90 9.59 7.08
C SER A 93 -9.78 10.84 7.07
N GLY A 94 -10.49 11.11 8.15
CA GLY A 94 -11.37 12.28 8.24
C GLY A 94 -12.43 12.29 7.13
N LYS A 95 -12.66 13.44 6.49
CA LYS A 95 -13.61 13.56 5.37
C LYS A 95 -13.21 12.73 4.16
N SER A 96 -11.89 12.53 3.94
CA SER A 96 -11.37 11.72 2.84
C SER A 96 -11.84 10.26 2.89
N ALA A 97 -12.14 9.75 4.09
CA ALA A 97 -12.65 8.39 4.26
C ALA A 97 -13.97 8.13 3.52
N ALA A 98 -14.81 9.14 3.34
CA ALA A 98 -16.06 9.04 2.59
C ALA A 98 -15.85 8.74 1.11
N LEU A 99 -14.66 9.04 0.56
CA LEU A 99 -14.33 8.77 -0.82
C LEU A 99 -14.01 7.30 -1.11
N PHE A 100 -13.74 6.49 -0.09
CA PHE A 100 -13.28 5.11 -0.27
C PHE A 100 -14.18 4.32 -1.24
N GLY A 101 -15.47 4.21 -0.92
CA GLY A 101 -16.42 3.51 -1.81
C GLY A 101 -16.63 4.19 -3.17
N THR A 102 -16.52 5.53 -3.21
CA THR A 102 -16.64 6.29 -4.45
C THR A 102 -15.50 5.97 -5.41
N ILE A 103 -14.25 5.92 -4.90
CA ILE A 103 -13.07 5.61 -5.72
C ILE A 103 -13.13 4.16 -6.21
N LEU A 104 -13.49 3.20 -5.35
CA LEU A 104 -13.61 1.80 -5.74
C LEU A 104 -14.64 1.61 -6.88
N ARG A 105 -15.82 2.18 -6.73
CA ARG A 105 -16.87 2.10 -7.77
C ARG A 105 -16.45 2.80 -9.06
N HIS A 106 -15.79 3.95 -8.96
CA HIS A 106 -15.26 4.63 -10.15
C HIS A 106 -14.23 3.79 -10.88
N ALA A 107 -13.26 3.22 -10.16
CA ALA A 107 -12.24 2.37 -10.75
C ALA A 107 -12.86 1.18 -11.51
N LYS A 108 -13.86 0.52 -10.93
CA LYS A 108 -14.58 -0.57 -11.63
C LYS A 108 -15.37 -0.08 -12.83
N ALA A 109 -16.02 1.09 -12.74
CA ALA A 109 -16.77 1.68 -13.86
C ALA A 109 -15.88 2.00 -15.07
N VAL A 110 -14.59 2.31 -14.86
CA VAL A 110 -13.63 2.56 -15.94
C VAL A 110 -12.80 1.32 -16.32
N GLY A 111 -13.17 0.13 -15.83
CA GLY A 111 -12.49 -1.13 -16.13
C GLY A 111 -11.11 -1.28 -15.47
N ALA A 112 -10.80 -0.49 -14.45
CA ALA A 112 -9.52 -0.55 -13.78
C ALA A 112 -9.47 -1.63 -12.70
N ARG A 113 -8.28 -2.16 -12.45
CA ARG A 113 -7.98 -2.98 -11.26
C ARG A 113 -7.72 -2.07 -10.06
N VAL A 114 -8.03 -2.59 -8.88
CA VAL A 114 -7.89 -1.86 -7.62
C VAL A 114 -7.03 -2.63 -6.63
N ALA A 115 -5.97 -1.99 -6.17
CA ALA A 115 -5.19 -2.46 -5.03
C ALA A 115 -5.43 -1.53 -3.84
N VAL A 116 -5.60 -2.10 -2.66
CA VAL A 116 -5.85 -1.35 -1.43
C VAL A 116 -4.91 -1.79 -0.33
N ASN A 117 -4.21 -0.84 0.27
CA ASN A 117 -3.55 -0.96 1.56
C ASN A 117 -4.31 -0.05 2.55
N PRO A 118 -5.28 -0.58 3.32
CA PRO A 118 -6.19 0.24 4.10
C PRO A 118 -5.51 0.78 5.35
N GLY A 119 -6.04 1.86 5.90
CA GLY A 119 -5.70 2.32 7.24
C GLY A 119 -6.76 1.97 8.26
N LYS A 120 -6.49 2.34 9.52
CA LYS A 120 -7.40 2.09 10.65
C LYS A 120 -8.84 2.56 10.41
N THR A 121 -9.04 3.65 9.67
CA THR A 121 -10.38 4.18 9.37
C THR A 121 -11.19 3.21 8.52
N GLN A 122 -10.59 2.62 7.48
CA GLN A 122 -11.25 1.64 6.62
C GLN A 122 -11.49 0.33 7.38
N LEU A 123 -10.51 -0.14 8.15
CA LEU A 123 -10.62 -1.38 8.93
C LEU A 123 -11.68 -1.30 10.05
N ARG A 124 -11.98 -0.09 10.56
CA ARG A 124 -13.02 0.17 11.57
C ARG A 124 -14.41 0.41 10.99
N MET A 125 -14.55 0.40 9.66
CA MET A 125 -15.88 0.54 9.05
C MET A 125 -16.81 -0.58 9.51
N PRO A 126 -18.10 -0.27 9.76
CA PRO A 126 -19.09 -1.30 10.03
C PRO A 126 -19.10 -2.37 8.94
N ARG A 127 -19.14 -3.64 9.33
CA ARG A 127 -19.01 -4.78 8.42
C ARG A 127 -19.99 -4.71 7.23
N HIS A 128 -21.24 -4.34 7.48
CA HIS A 128 -22.26 -4.21 6.43
C HIS A 128 -21.90 -3.16 5.36
N ARG A 129 -21.08 -2.14 5.70
CA ARG A 129 -20.59 -1.13 4.75
C ARG A 129 -19.29 -1.55 4.07
N LEU A 130 -18.40 -2.23 4.78
CA LEU A 130 -17.09 -2.62 4.25
C LEU A 130 -17.20 -3.83 3.30
N GLN A 131 -17.98 -4.85 3.66
CA GLN A 131 -18.06 -6.11 2.93
C GLN A 131 -18.42 -5.96 1.43
N PRO A 132 -19.42 -5.13 1.04
CA PRO A 132 -19.70 -4.88 -0.37
C PRO A 132 -18.54 -4.20 -1.10
N LEU A 133 -17.72 -3.42 -0.40
CA LEU A 133 -16.57 -2.73 -0.97
C LEU A 133 -15.38 -3.67 -1.17
N LEU A 134 -15.18 -4.65 -0.29
CA LEU A 134 -14.13 -5.66 -0.42
C LEU A 134 -14.28 -6.47 -1.71
N LYS A 135 -15.50 -6.69 -2.19
CA LYS A 135 -15.79 -7.36 -3.46
C LYS A 135 -15.31 -6.60 -4.70
N LEU A 136 -14.99 -5.30 -4.53
CA LEU A 136 -14.47 -4.44 -5.61
C LEU A 136 -12.94 -4.38 -5.65
N ILE A 137 -12.25 -5.13 -4.79
CA ILE A 137 -10.80 -5.06 -4.62
C ILE A 137 -10.16 -6.25 -5.34
N ASP A 138 -9.20 -5.97 -6.21
CA ASP A 138 -8.42 -7.00 -6.92
C ASP A 138 -7.18 -7.44 -6.13
N VAL A 139 -6.61 -6.52 -5.32
CA VAL A 139 -5.47 -6.81 -4.44
C VAL A 139 -5.68 -6.12 -3.10
N PHE A 140 -5.75 -6.88 -2.02
CA PHE A 140 -5.94 -6.38 -0.67
C PHE A 140 -4.71 -6.68 0.19
N ILE A 141 -4.05 -5.63 0.69
CA ILE A 141 -2.77 -5.74 1.38
C ILE A 141 -2.96 -5.31 2.83
N LEU A 142 -2.59 -6.17 3.75
CA LEU A 142 -2.71 -5.96 5.19
C LEU A 142 -1.43 -6.41 5.89
N ASN A 143 -1.16 -5.89 7.09
CA ASN A 143 -0.32 -6.61 8.01
C ASN A 143 -1.15 -7.63 8.80
N ARG A 144 -0.49 -8.57 9.47
CA ARG A 144 -1.15 -9.67 10.18
C ARG A 144 -2.01 -9.20 11.36
N GLU A 145 -1.60 -8.12 12.04
CA GLU A 145 -2.40 -7.51 13.11
C GLU A 145 -3.70 -6.91 12.55
N GLU A 146 -3.61 -6.21 11.41
CA GLU A 146 -4.76 -5.65 10.71
C GLU A 146 -5.70 -6.75 10.21
N ALA A 147 -5.15 -7.82 9.67
CA ALA A 147 -5.90 -8.99 9.21
C ALA A 147 -6.64 -9.69 10.37
N SER A 148 -5.95 -9.89 11.50
CA SER A 148 -6.54 -10.42 12.72
C SER A 148 -7.66 -9.50 13.26
N TYR A 149 -7.38 -8.19 13.32
CA TYR A 149 -8.37 -7.21 13.75
C TYR A 149 -9.63 -7.21 12.88
N LEU A 150 -9.47 -7.20 11.55
CA LEU A 150 -10.56 -7.15 10.58
C LEU A 150 -11.40 -8.43 10.61
N THR A 151 -10.76 -9.58 10.65
CA THR A 151 -11.44 -10.89 10.64
C THR A 151 -12.00 -11.30 11.98
N LYS A 152 -11.56 -10.66 13.06
CA LYS A 152 -11.83 -11.10 14.45
C LYS A 152 -11.37 -12.54 14.71
N VAL A 153 -10.27 -12.93 14.08
CA VAL A 153 -9.59 -14.21 14.27
C VAL A 153 -8.28 -13.96 15.00
N PRO A 154 -7.93 -14.74 16.01
CA PRO A 154 -6.65 -14.59 16.72
C PRO A 154 -5.46 -14.60 15.76
N TYR A 155 -4.47 -13.75 16.04
CA TYR A 155 -3.24 -13.57 15.24
C TYR A 155 -2.54 -14.89 14.89
N ALA A 156 -2.48 -15.85 15.82
CA ALA A 156 -1.84 -17.14 15.62
C ALA A 156 -2.56 -18.07 14.63
N ARG A 157 -3.85 -17.80 14.34
CA ARG A 157 -4.67 -18.67 13.47
C ARG A 157 -4.69 -18.19 12.02
N GLU A 158 -3.53 -18.21 11.37
CA GLU A 158 -3.35 -17.69 10.00
C GLU A 158 -4.32 -18.31 8.99
N ASP A 159 -4.48 -19.63 8.99
CA ASP A 159 -5.39 -20.32 8.06
C ASP A 159 -6.82 -19.81 8.18
N ALA A 160 -7.32 -19.63 9.40
CA ALA A 160 -8.66 -19.10 9.62
C ALA A 160 -8.79 -17.61 9.23
N ILE A 161 -7.71 -16.82 9.36
CA ILE A 161 -7.66 -15.44 8.85
C ILE A 161 -7.84 -15.45 7.34
N PHE A 162 -7.03 -16.24 6.62
CA PHE A 162 -7.11 -16.33 5.16
C PHE A 162 -8.46 -16.88 4.68
N GLN A 163 -9.00 -17.92 5.33
CA GLN A 163 -10.32 -18.45 4.98
C GLN A 163 -11.39 -17.35 4.97
N LYS A 164 -11.38 -16.47 5.99
CA LYS A 164 -12.33 -15.34 6.02
C LYS A 164 -12.00 -14.28 4.97
N LEU A 165 -10.75 -13.91 4.80
CA LEU A 165 -10.36 -12.88 3.83
C LEU A 165 -10.67 -13.33 2.41
N ASP A 166 -10.33 -14.56 2.04
CA ASP A 166 -10.60 -15.15 0.73
C ASP A 166 -12.12 -15.21 0.45
N SER A 167 -12.96 -15.42 1.47
CA SER A 167 -14.43 -15.37 1.32
C SER A 167 -14.99 -13.97 1.09
N TRP A 168 -14.24 -12.91 1.43
CA TRP A 168 -14.70 -11.52 1.30
C TRP A 168 -14.10 -10.79 0.09
N VAL A 169 -12.88 -11.15 -0.28
CA VAL A 169 -12.11 -10.53 -1.37
C VAL A 169 -11.93 -11.54 -2.49
N PRO A 170 -12.57 -11.34 -3.65
CA PRO A 170 -12.46 -12.30 -4.77
C PRO A 170 -11.12 -12.25 -5.49
N GLY A 171 -10.30 -11.26 -5.16
CA GLY A 171 -8.98 -11.05 -5.74
C GLY A 171 -7.86 -11.63 -4.86
N ILE A 172 -6.67 -11.04 -4.98
CA ILE A 172 -5.49 -11.43 -4.23
C ILE A 172 -5.48 -10.78 -2.85
N VAL A 173 -5.21 -11.57 -1.82
CA VAL A 173 -4.97 -11.09 -0.44
C VAL A 173 -3.50 -11.30 -0.11
N ALA A 174 -2.80 -10.23 0.28
CA ALA A 174 -1.42 -10.29 0.75
C ALA A 174 -1.35 -9.85 2.21
N VAL A 175 -0.83 -10.72 3.08
CA VAL A 175 -0.67 -10.44 4.51
C VAL A 175 0.81 -10.47 4.87
N THR A 176 1.35 -9.30 5.26
CA THR A 176 2.73 -9.16 5.73
C THR A 176 2.81 -9.40 7.24
N ASP A 177 3.90 -10.00 7.70
CA ASP A 177 4.14 -10.35 9.10
C ASP A 177 5.53 -9.89 9.59
N GLY A 178 5.98 -8.73 9.13
CA GLY A 178 7.29 -8.20 9.50
C GLY A 178 8.40 -9.23 9.32
N PRO A 179 9.12 -9.64 10.38
CA PRO A 179 10.15 -10.67 10.29
C PRO A 179 9.63 -12.06 9.88
N GLY A 180 8.33 -12.34 10.06
CA GLY A 180 7.68 -13.58 9.60
C GLY A 180 7.50 -13.65 8.09
N GLY A 181 7.72 -12.54 7.37
CA GLY A 181 7.65 -12.50 5.92
C GLY A 181 6.26 -12.16 5.38
N VAL A 182 5.77 -12.90 4.41
CA VAL A 182 4.50 -12.64 3.74
C VAL A 182 3.81 -13.94 3.33
N THR A 183 2.50 -13.94 3.48
CA THR A 183 1.62 -14.94 2.87
C THR A 183 0.67 -14.26 1.90
N VAL A 184 0.51 -14.82 0.72
CA VAL A 184 -0.39 -14.31 -0.34
C VAL A 184 -1.35 -15.43 -0.73
N SER A 185 -2.62 -15.09 -0.93
CA SER A 185 -3.67 -16.01 -1.40
C SER A 185 -4.41 -15.42 -2.59
N ASP A 186 -4.78 -16.26 -3.55
CA ASP A 186 -5.73 -15.92 -4.62
C ASP A 186 -7.09 -16.63 -4.44
N GLY A 187 -7.31 -17.21 -3.24
CA GLY A 187 -8.48 -18.01 -2.92
C GLY A 187 -8.35 -19.50 -3.27
N SER A 188 -7.46 -19.86 -4.20
CA SER A 188 -7.21 -21.26 -4.61
C SER A 188 -5.83 -21.75 -4.21
N THR A 189 -4.87 -20.87 -4.18
CA THR A 189 -3.46 -21.17 -3.90
C THR A 189 -2.92 -20.15 -2.90
N ARG A 190 -2.07 -20.61 -1.99
CA ARG A 190 -1.31 -19.76 -1.07
C ARG A 190 0.18 -19.87 -1.35
N TRP A 191 0.82 -18.71 -1.36
CA TRP A 191 2.25 -18.55 -1.46
C TRP A 191 2.79 -17.96 -0.17
N SER A 192 3.75 -18.59 0.47
CA SER A 192 4.41 -18.07 1.67
C SER A 192 5.90 -17.91 1.43
N ALA A 193 6.46 -16.81 1.90
CA ALA A 193 7.87 -16.51 1.82
C ALA A 193 8.33 -15.81 3.11
N GLY A 194 9.56 -16.11 3.53
CA GLY A 194 10.24 -15.36 4.58
C GLY A 194 10.66 -13.97 4.08
N ILE A 195 11.62 -13.38 4.78
CA ILE A 195 12.20 -12.08 4.42
C ILE A 195 13.50 -12.26 3.62
N LEU A 196 13.84 -11.27 2.82
CA LEU A 196 15.20 -11.09 2.32
C LEU A 196 16.05 -10.48 3.44
N LYS A 197 17.26 -10.98 3.62
CA LYS A 197 18.16 -10.50 4.67
C LYS A 197 18.79 -9.18 4.23
N GLU A 198 18.45 -8.10 4.92
CA GLU A 198 19.09 -6.81 4.74
C GLU A 198 20.58 -6.86 5.11
N LYS A 199 21.42 -6.09 4.41
CA LYS A 199 22.84 -5.97 4.72
C LYS A 199 23.10 -5.08 5.93
N ARG A 200 22.20 -4.13 6.17
CA ARG A 200 22.19 -3.25 7.35
C ARG A 200 20.76 -2.85 7.68
N HIS A 201 20.46 -2.81 8.95
CA HIS A 201 19.19 -2.35 9.45
C HIS A 201 19.31 -0.87 9.86
N VAL A 202 18.62 0.03 9.16
CA VAL A 202 18.70 1.47 9.39
C VAL A 202 17.37 2.02 9.89
N ASP A 203 16.28 1.85 9.11
CA ASP A 203 14.96 2.37 9.46
C ASP A 203 13.87 1.52 8.83
N ARG A 204 12.89 1.07 9.64
CA ARG A 204 11.75 0.28 9.15
C ARG A 204 10.60 1.13 8.60
N THR A 205 10.75 2.47 8.64
CA THR A 205 9.69 3.37 8.19
C THR A 205 9.40 3.15 6.70
N GLY A 206 8.14 2.91 6.37
CA GLY A 206 7.71 2.72 4.99
C GLY A 206 7.95 1.32 4.39
N ALA A 207 8.52 0.36 5.14
CA ALA A 207 8.76 -1.00 4.62
C ALA A 207 7.47 -1.68 4.13
N GLY A 208 6.37 -1.54 4.88
CA GLY A 208 5.05 -2.08 4.47
C GLY A 208 4.51 -1.42 3.20
N ASP A 209 4.64 -0.09 3.09
CA ASP A 209 4.24 0.66 1.89
C ASP A 209 5.12 0.30 0.68
N ALA A 210 6.42 0.12 0.92
CA ALA A 210 7.37 -0.32 -0.09
C ALA A 210 7.06 -1.75 -0.58
N PHE A 211 6.74 -2.67 0.35
CA PHE A 211 6.28 -4.01 -0.01
C PHE A 211 5.01 -3.92 -0.86
N GLY A 212 3.97 -3.27 -0.37
CA GLY A 212 2.67 -3.20 -1.05
C GLY A 212 2.76 -2.58 -2.45
N SER A 213 3.45 -1.45 -2.57
CA SER A 213 3.65 -0.81 -3.87
C SER A 213 4.53 -1.64 -4.82
N GLY A 214 5.57 -2.30 -4.29
CA GLY A 214 6.43 -3.22 -5.04
C GLY A 214 5.66 -4.46 -5.51
N PHE A 215 4.85 -5.06 -4.65
CA PHE A 215 4.02 -6.22 -4.97
C PHE A 215 3.04 -5.91 -6.11
N VAL A 216 2.30 -4.81 -6.01
CA VAL A 216 1.37 -4.38 -7.08
C VAL A 216 2.12 -4.03 -8.37
N THR A 217 3.31 -3.43 -8.27
CA THR A 217 4.18 -3.21 -9.44
C THR A 217 4.58 -4.53 -10.10
N GLY A 218 4.90 -5.55 -9.32
CA GLY A 218 5.21 -6.89 -9.82
C GLY A 218 4.05 -7.52 -10.61
N LEU A 219 2.82 -7.36 -10.11
CA LEU A 219 1.61 -7.79 -10.83
C LEU A 219 1.34 -6.97 -12.10
N LEU A 220 1.78 -5.70 -12.12
CA LEU A 220 1.67 -4.83 -13.29
C LEU A 220 2.71 -5.20 -14.36
N GLU A 221 3.93 -5.53 -13.96
CA GLU A 221 5.02 -5.95 -14.86
C GLU A 221 4.82 -7.37 -15.41
N ARG A 222 4.35 -8.29 -14.57
CA ARG A 222 4.11 -9.70 -14.91
C ARG A 222 2.74 -10.14 -14.38
N PRO A 223 1.67 -9.87 -15.12
CA PRO A 223 0.31 -10.22 -14.69
C PRO A 223 0.19 -11.71 -14.35
N GLY A 224 -0.43 -12.01 -13.19
CA GLY A 224 -0.62 -13.37 -12.70
C GLY A 224 0.60 -14.04 -12.06
N ASN A 225 1.79 -13.45 -12.17
CA ASN A 225 3.00 -14.03 -11.57
C ASN A 225 3.16 -13.55 -10.11
N ILE A 226 2.43 -14.20 -9.20
CA ILE A 226 2.47 -13.90 -7.76
C ILE A 226 3.86 -14.10 -7.16
N PRO A 227 4.62 -15.18 -7.46
CA PRO A 227 5.99 -15.34 -6.98
C PRO A 227 6.91 -14.16 -7.35
N TYR A 228 6.82 -13.67 -8.58
CA TYR A 228 7.58 -12.49 -9.00
C TYR A 228 7.17 -11.24 -8.23
N ALA A 229 5.88 -11.03 -8.02
CA ALA A 229 5.35 -9.91 -7.26
C ALA A 229 5.81 -9.93 -5.80
N ILE A 230 5.84 -11.11 -5.16
CA ILE A 230 6.39 -11.31 -3.81
C ILE A 230 7.88 -10.95 -3.77
N GLN A 231 8.68 -11.45 -4.72
CA GLN A 231 10.11 -11.16 -4.79
C GLN A 231 10.36 -9.65 -4.94
N LEU A 232 9.65 -8.98 -5.85
CA LEU A 232 9.81 -7.53 -6.07
C LEU A 232 9.34 -6.72 -4.85
N GLY A 233 8.21 -7.06 -4.26
CA GLY A 233 7.70 -6.39 -3.05
C GLY A 233 8.68 -6.52 -1.88
N SER A 234 9.20 -7.73 -1.65
CA SER A 234 10.17 -7.99 -0.59
C SER A 234 11.51 -7.29 -0.84
N ALA A 235 12.02 -7.31 -2.07
CA ALA A 235 13.25 -6.61 -2.42
C ALA A 235 13.13 -5.09 -2.23
N ASN A 236 11.99 -4.52 -2.62
CA ASN A 236 11.71 -3.09 -2.44
C ASN A 236 11.63 -2.71 -0.95
N ALA A 237 10.96 -3.53 -0.13
CA ALA A 237 10.89 -3.34 1.31
C ALA A 237 12.27 -3.44 1.97
N THR A 238 13.06 -4.47 1.63
CA THR A 238 14.41 -4.67 2.15
C THR A 238 15.32 -3.50 1.79
N SER A 239 15.23 -3.02 0.54
CA SER A 239 15.99 -1.84 0.10
C SER A 239 15.65 -0.60 0.91
N VAL A 240 14.37 -0.34 1.19
CA VAL A 240 13.94 0.81 2.00
C VAL A 240 14.44 0.69 3.44
N VAL A 241 14.41 -0.49 4.05
CA VAL A 241 14.93 -0.70 5.42
C VAL A 241 16.43 -0.39 5.55
N GLU A 242 17.20 -0.47 4.48
CA GLU A 242 18.63 -0.11 4.44
C GLU A 242 18.92 1.39 4.38
N HIS A 243 17.88 2.24 4.34
CA HIS A 243 18.00 3.70 4.20
C HIS A 243 17.15 4.43 5.26
N ILE A 244 17.52 5.69 5.54
CA ILE A 244 16.71 6.55 6.42
C ILE A 244 15.48 7.05 5.66
N GLY A 245 14.30 6.91 6.27
CA GLY A 245 13.03 7.37 5.74
C GLY A 245 12.39 6.41 4.73
N ALA A 246 11.18 6.75 4.29
CA ALA A 246 10.32 5.85 3.52
C ALA A 246 10.51 5.90 2.00
N GLN A 247 11.37 6.76 1.48
CA GLN A 247 11.47 7.06 0.04
C GLN A 247 12.84 6.72 -0.56
N GLU A 248 13.89 6.87 0.24
CA GLU A 248 15.22 6.41 -0.13
C GLU A 248 15.20 4.90 -0.33
N GLY A 249 16.05 4.35 -1.09
CA GLY A 249 16.07 2.90 -1.33
C GLY A 249 14.90 2.31 -2.14
N ILE A 250 13.86 3.07 -2.51
CA ILE A 250 12.82 2.56 -3.42
C ILE A 250 13.47 2.18 -4.75
N LEU A 251 13.28 0.92 -5.17
CA LEU A 251 13.90 0.34 -6.35
C LEU A 251 13.37 0.95 -7.65
N GLY A 252 14.28 1.31 -8.53
CA GLY A 252 14.00 1.69 -9.91
C GLY A 252 13.97 0.50 -10.87
N LYS A 253 13.67 0.77 -12.14
CA LYS A 253 13.56 -0.26 -13.19
C LYS A 253 14.88 -1.00 -13.46
N ARG A 254 16.03 -0.32 -13.26
CA ARG A 254 17.37 -0.89 -13.51
C ARG A 254 17.93 -1.65 -12.31
N ASP A 255 17.32 -1.52 -11.14
CA ASP A 255 17.78 -2.18 -9.92
C ASP A 255 17.42 -3.66 -9.93
N SER A 256 18.39 -4.49 -9.55
CA SER A 256 18.18 -5.93 -9.44
C SER A 256 17.33 -6.27 -8.21
N ILE A 257 16.21 -6.91 -8.42
CA ILE A 257 15.36 -7.45 -7.34
C ILE A 257 15.98 -8.68 -6.68
N LEU A 258 17.08 -9.20 -7.22
CA LEU A 258 17.83 -10.34 -6.68
C LEU A 258 19.08 -9.89 -5.90
N ARG A 259 19.28 -8.60 -5.65
CA ARG A 259 20.42 -8.04 -4.90
C ARG A 259 20.61 -8.68 -3.53
N TRP A 260 19.54 -9.12 -2.90
CA TRP A 260 19.52 -9.80 -1.60
C TRP A 260 19.26 -11.31 -1.70
N GLY A 261 19.39 -11.86 -2.90
CA GLY A 261 19.09 -13.25 -3.19
C GLY A 261 17.66 -13.51 -3.66
N ARG A 262 17.36 -14.76 -3.88
CA ARG A 262 16.04 -15.24 -4.29
C ARG A 262 15.28 -15.77 -3.07
N LEU A 263 14.04 -15.30 -2.89
CA LEU A 263 13.16 -15.85 -1.87
C LEU A 263 12.80 -17.31 -2.19
N ARG A 264 12.83 -18.14 -1.17
CA ARG A 264 12.21 -19.45 -1.23
C ARG A 264 10.71 -19.29 -0.99
N ILE A 265 9.93 -19.36 -2.07
CA ILE A 265 8.47 -19.25 -2.02
C ILE A 265 7.89 -20.66 -1.98
N ARG A 266 7.10 -20.94 -0.95
CA ARG A 266 6.35 -22.20 -0.82
C ARG A 266 4.95 -21.96 -1.36
N GLU A 267 4.50 -22.90 -2.20
CA GLU A 267 3.17 -22.89 -2.79
C GLU A 267 2.34 -24.03 -2.20
N LYS A 268 1.10 -23.75 -1.82
CA LYS A 268 0.16 -24.73 -1.26
C LYS A 268 -1.22 -24.46 -1.87
N ARG A 269 -1.81 -25.47 -2.48
CA ARG A 269 -3.23 -25.39 -2.89
C ARG A 269 -4.11 -25.36 -1.64
N VAL A 270 -5.12 -24.49 -1.67
CA VAL A 270 -6.13 -24.40 -0.63
C VAL A 270 -7.22 -25.38 -1.01
N SER A 271 -7.43 -26.40 -0.16
CA SER A 271 -8.59 -27.30 -0.31
C SER A 271 -9.86 -26.49 -0.13
N ALA A 272 -10.81 -26.68 -1.03
CA ALA A 272 -12.14 -26.04 -0.96
C ALA A 272 -12.90 -26.44 0.31
#